data_41d2c3baf4d75e218ff67dbb255ea772
#
_entry.id   41d2c3baf4d75e218ff67dbb255ea772
#
_cell.length_a   1.000
_cell.length_b   1.000
_cell.length_c   1.000
_cell.angle_alpha   90.00
_cell.angle_beta   90.00
_cell.angle_gamma   90.00
#
_symmetry.space_group_name_H-M   'P 1'
#
loop_
_entity.id
_entity.type
_entity.pdbx_description
1 polymer ?
#
loop_
_entity_poly.entity_id
_entity_poly.type
_entity_poly.pdbx_seq_one_letter_code
_entity_poly.pdbx_strand_id
1 'polypeptide(L)'
;RLTNRDKTMAKTAFALIDILANKGALATIYGHFMHLNYLVAGDMKDLNNYTAGYHIKAKYKEDYQAIALCTYEGKTLNCLTDKSIGAAQLVKAPEGSVEHALQSMGHNMAYLPAERLNNTDVLTMRVLGNTNDNYQFFYFVPKARVDGILFVSRSQPVEKSQEILNRYLNYVDATVRRYLENAKEKIRKLRENGLNE
;
A
#
# COMPACT_ATOMS: atom_id res chain seq x y z
N ARG A 1 -11.52 -11.85 4.88
CA ARG A 1 -10.10 -12.29 4.68
C ARG A 1 -9.09 -11.14 4.67
N LEU A 2 -9.45 -9.94 4.23
CA LEU A 2 -8.56 -8.76 4.26
C LEU A 2 -8.24 -8.30 5.70
N THR A 3 -9.20 -8.32 6.59
CA THR A 3 -9.10 -7.91 7.99
C THR A 3 -8.00 -8.59 8.79
N ASN A 4 -7.83 -9.89 8.61
CA ASN A 4 -6.78 -10.62 9.30
C ASN A 4 -5.38 -10.26 8.79
N ARG A 5 -5.25 -9.88 7.52
CA ARG A 5 -3.97 -9.47 6.91
C ARG A 5 -3.49 -8.15 7.49
N ASP A 6 -4.33 -7.12 7.50
CA ASP A 6 -3.96 -5.79 8.00
C ASP A 6 -3.69 -5.81 9.51
N LYS A 7 -4.49 -6.52 10.27
CA LYS A 7 -4.23 -6.75 11.69
C LYS A 7 -2.91 -7.49 11.93
N THR A 8 -2.56 -8.46 11.08
CA THR A 8 -1.29 -9.17 11.16
C THR A 8 -0.13 -8.26 10.78
N MET A 9 -0.28 -7.44 9.74
CA MET A 9 0.70 -6.42 9.36
C MET A 9 0.97 -5.46 10.51
N ALA A 10 -0.08 -4.96 11.17
CA ALA A 10 0.06 -4.09 12.34
C ALA A 10 0.79 -4.78 13.50
N LYS A 11 0.47 -6.04 13.81
CA LYS A 11 1.18 -6.80 14.86
C LYS A 11 2.67 -6.98 14.54
N THR A 12 3.01 -7.25 13.28
CA THR A 12 4.41 -7.34 12.86
C THR A 12 5.11 -5.99 13.01
N ALA A 13 4.45 -4.90 12.60
CA ALA A 13 4.97 -3.54 12.80
C ALA A 13 5.19 -3.25 14.28
N PHE A 14 4.26 -3.61 15.17
CA PHE A 14 4.41 -3.43 16.61
C PHE A 14 5.66 -4.13 17.15
N ALA A 15 5.86 -5.39 16.80
CA ALA A 15 7.01 -6.15 17.27
C ALA A 15 8.34 -5.52 16.80
N LEU A 16 8.40 -5.03 15.57
CA LEU A 16 9.59 -4.37 15.03
C LEU A 16 9.82 -3.00 15.68
N ILE A 17 8.77 -2.19 15.83
CA ILE A 17 8.86 -0.86 16.45
C ILE A 17 9.28 -0.99 17.91
N ASP A 18 8.70 -1.90 18.67
CA ASP A 18 9.03 -2.10 20.08
C ASP A 18 10.52 -2.47 20.27
N ILE A 19 11.11 -3.24 19.33
CA ILE A 19 12.55 -3.53 19.32
C ILE A 19 13.38 -2.27 19.03
N LEU A 20 12.93 -1.43 18.09
CA LEU A 20 13.63 -0.23 17.64
C LEU A 20 13.47 0.93 18.65
N ALA A 21 12.27 1.10 19.21
CA ALA A 21 11.96 2.15 20.17
C ALA A 21 12.82 2.08 21.43
N ASN A 22 13.16 0.86 21.90
CA ASN A 22 14.08 0.65 23.02
C ASN A 22 15.49 1.23 22.77
N LYS A 23 15.79 1.62 21.53
CA LYS A 23 17.05 2.26 21.11
C LYS A 23 16.89 3.76 20.79
N GLY A 24 15.74 4.36 21.05
CA GLY A 24 15.43 5.75 20.72
C GLY A 24 15.36 6.03 19.21
N ALA A 25 15.14 5.01 18.37
CA ALA A 25 15.14 5.16 16.92
C ALA A 25 13.76 5.53 16.38
N LEU A 26 13.73 6.32 15.31
CA LEU A 26 12.54 6.52 14.49
C LEU A 26 12.36 5.33 13.54
N ALA A 27 11.11 4.91 13.35
CA ALA A 27 10.77 3.84 12.41
C ALA A 27 9.93 4.40 11.26
N THR A 28 10.33 4.09 10.02
CA THR A 28 9.53 4.39 8.83
C THR A 28 8.93 3.10 8.28
N ILE A 29 7.61 3.08 8.11
CA ILE A 29 6.90 1.98 7.48
C ILE A 29 6.51 2.43 6.08
N TYR A 30 7.06 1.75 5.05
CA TYR A 30 6.68 1.99 3.67
C TYR A 30 5.69 0.91 3.21
N GLY A 31 4.58 1.33 2.64
CA GLY A 31 3.56 0.42 2.16
C GLY A 31 2.50 1.13 1.32
N HIS A 32 1.57 0.35 0.80
CA HIS A 32 0.49 0.89 0.00
C HIS A 32 -0.46 1.72 0.85
N PHE A 33 -0.90 2.88 0.34
CA PHE A 33 -1.80 3.84 1.01
C PHE A 33 -3.03 3.17 1.63
N MET A 34 -3.67 2.24 0.92
CA MET A 34 -4.88 1.54 1.39
C MET A 34 -4.66 0.73 2.67
N HIS A 35 -3.42 0.40 3.02
CA HIS A 35 -3.08 -0.33 4.24
C HIS A 35 -2.58 0.57 5.38
N LEU A 36 -2.02 1.73 5.07
CA LEU A 36 -1.37 2.59 6.07
C LEU A 36 -2.15 3.84 6.46
N ASN A 37 -3.28 4.13 5.79
CA ASN A 37 -4.17 5.22 6.21
C ASN A 37 -4.98 4.86 7.48
N TYR A 38 -5.62 5.86 8.11
CA TYR A 38 -6.29 5.71 9.42
C TYR A 38 -7.68 5.09 9.37
N LEU A 39 -8.33 5.04 8.22
CA LEU A 39 -9.72 4.63 8.13
C LEU A 39 -9.90 3.26 7.48
N VAL A 40 -11.05 2.71 7.79
CA VAL A 40 -11.62 1.52 7.16
C VAL A 40 -11.68 1.69 5.64
N ALA A 41 -11.22 0.72 4.90
CA ALA A 41 -11.30 0.71 3.46
C ALA A 41 -12.77 0.55 3.01
N GLY A 42 -13.31 1.63 2.41
CA GLY A 42 -14.62 1.64 1.76
C GLY A 42 -15.82 1.81 2.70
N ASP A 43 -16.97 2.08 2.09
CA ASP A 43 -18.29 2.17 2.75
C ASP A 43 -18.81 0.80 3.28
N MET A 44 -17.90 -0.11 3.55
CA MET A 44 -18.27 -1.42 4.07
C MET A 44 -18.68 -1.28 5.53
N LYS A 45 -19.95 -1.44 5.78
CA LYS A 45 -20.60 -1.53 7.08
C LYS A 45 -20.04 -2.62 8.01
N ASP A 46 -18.97 -3.27 7.59
CA ASP A 46 -18.31 -4.33 8.33
C ASP A 46 -17.23 -3.72 9.22
N LEU A 47 -17.57 -3.51 10.48
CA LEU A 47 -16.72 -2.95 11.55
C LEU A 47 -15.37 -3.68 11.75
N ASN A 48 -15.11 -4.72 10.99
CA ASN A 48 -13.90 -5.53 11.09
C ASN A 48 -12.83 -5.18 10.02
N ASN A 49 -13.07 -4.24 9.11
CA ASN A 49 -12.16 -3.93 8.00
C ASN A 49 -11.24 -2.73 8.28
N TYR A 50 -10.58 -2.74 9.43
CA TYR A 50 -9.61 -1.71 9.77
C TYR A 50 -8.28 -1.93 9.05
N THR A 51 -7.68 -0.84 8.56
CA THR A 51 -6.35 -0.85 7.96
C THR A 51 -5.27 -1.12 9.02
N ALA A 52 -4.08 -1.54 8.58
CA ALA A 52 -2.92 -1.64 9.46
C ALA A 52 -2.61 -0.28 10.11
N GLY A 53 -2.70 0.82 9.33
CA GLY A 53 -2.52 2.19 9.81
C GLY A 53 -3.49 2.57 10.93
N TYR A 54 -4.75 2.16 10.83
CA TYR A 54 -5.72 2.34 11.92
C TYR A 54 -5.23 1.68 13.24
N HIS A 55 -4.81 0.43 13.16
CA HIS A 55 -4.31 -0.28 14.35
C HIS A 55 -3.03 0.35 14.91
N ILE A 56 -2.16 0.84 14.02
CA ILE A 56 -0.91 1.52 14.42
C ILE A 56 -1.24 2.85 15.11
N LYS A 57 -2.14 3.66 14.53
CA LYS A 57 -2.59 4.93 15.13
C LYS A 57 -3.27 4.72 16.49
N ALA A 58 -4.07 3.67 16.63
CA ALA A 58 -4.72 3.33 17.90
C ALA A 58 -3.71 3.01 19.02
N LYS A 59 -2.56 2.39 18.68
CA LYS A 59 -1.51 2.06 19.66
C LYS A 59 -0.59 3.27 19.94
N TYR A 60 -0.10 3.93 18.89
CA TYR A 60 0.96 4.95 19.04
C TYR A 60 0.43 6.39 19.03
N LYS A 61 -0.87 6.58 18.73
CA LYS A 61 -1.52 7.89 18.78
C LYS A 61 -0.74 8.96 17.98
N GLU A 62 -0.30 10.03 18.65
CA GLU A 62 0.40 11.14 17.99
C GLU A 62 1.83 10.80 17.56
N ASP A 63 2.40 9.72 18.08
CA ASP A 63 3.71 9.25 17.65
C ASP A 63 3.68 8.53 16.30
N TYR A 64 2.49 8.27 15.73
CA TYR A 64 2.33 7.75 14.39
C TYR A 64 1.76 8.80 13.46
N GLN A 65 2.48 9.06 12.36
CA GLN A 65 2.05 9.92 11.28
C GLN A 65 1.97 9.13 9.97
N ALA A 66 0.84 9.26 9.27
CA ALA A 66 0.63 8.69 7.95
C ALA A 66 0.76 9.78 6.88
N ILE A 67 1.68 9.59 5.94
CA ILE A 67 1.88 10.51 4.81
C ILE A 67 1.54 9.76 3.52
N ALA A 68 0.55 10.25 2.78
CA ALA A 68 0.20 9.73 1.47
C ALA A 68 1.16 10.27 0.42
N LEU A 69 1.73 9.38 -0.40
CA LEU A 69 2.55 9.77 -1.55
C LEU A 69 1.68 9.72 -2.81
N CYS A 70 1.64 10.81 -3.57
CA CYS A 70 0.92 10.90 -4.83
C CYS A 70 1.77 11.51 -5.95
N THR A 71 1.40 11.25 -7.21
CA THR A 71 2.11 11.75 -8.38
C THR A 71 1.15 12.12 -9.49
N TYR A 72 1.46 13.20 -10.23
CA TYR A 72 0.63 13.68 -11.32
C TYR A 72 0.71 12.75 -12.55
N GLU A 73 1.93 12.40 -12.97
CA GLU A 73 2.17 11.53 -14.11
C GLU A 73 3.45 10.71 -13.92
N GLY A 74 3.81 9.92 -14.92
CA GLY A 74 5.08 9.20 -14.95
C GLY A 74 4.90 7.72 -15.19
N LYS A 75 5.78 6.92 -14.62
CA LYS A 75 5.80 5.47 -14.78
C LYS A 75 5.89 4.78 -13.42
N THR A 76 5.32 3.60 -13.34
CA THR A 76 5.43 2.71 -12.18
C THR A 76 5.86 1.31 -12.63
N LEU A 77 6.35 0.51 -11.69
CA LEU A 77 6.55 -0.92 -11.95
C LEU A 77 5.20 -1.62 -11.88
N ASN A 78 4.84 -2.33 -12.96
CA ASN A 78 3.67 -3.20 -12.97
C ASN A 78 4.10 -4.65 -12.76
N CYS A 79 3.59 -5.24 -11.68
CA CYS A 79 3.90 -6.62 -11.28
C CYS A 79 2.72 -7.58 -11.47
N LEU A 80 1.58 -7.12 -12.00
CA LEU A 80 0.32 -7.87 -11.90
C LEU A 80 -0.10 -8.60 -13.16
N THR A 81 0.46 -8.28 -14.30
CA THR A 81 0.08 -8.92 -15.56
C THR A 81 1.25 -9.70 -16.14
N ASP A 82 1.05 -10.98 -16.32
CA ASP A 82 1.80 -11.89 -17.22
C ASP A 82 3.30 -12.14 -16.95
N LYS A 83 3.74 -12.27 -15.75
CA LYS A 83 5.14 -12.65 -15.42
C LYS A 83 6.23 -11.67 -15.88
N SER A 84 5.89 -10.57 -16.52
CA SER A 84 6.84 -9.53 -16.88
C SER A 84 6.75 -8.37 -15.91
N ILE A 85 7.81 -8.12 -15.15
CA ILE A 85 7.97 -6.89 -14.41
C ILE A 85 8.37 -5.81 -15.39
N GLY A 86 7.43 -4.94 -15.77
CA GLY A 86 7.64 -3.87 -16.73
C GLY A 86 7.31 -2.49 -16.16
N ALA A 87 7.83 -1.45 -16.79
CA ALA A 87 7.39 -0.10 -16.54
C ALA A 87 6.01 0.10 -17.21
N ALA A 88 5.02 0.51 -16.42
CA ALA A 88 3.70 0.89 -16.90
C ALA A 88 3.55 2.41 -16.84
N GLN A 89 2.92 3.00 -17.87
CA GLN A 89 2.61 4.42 -17.89
C GLN A 89 1.45 4.69 -16.92
N LEU A 90 1.61 5.68 -16.06
CA LEU A 90 0.52 6.20 -15.24
C LEU A 90 -0.38 7.11 -16.10
N VAL A 91 -1.68 6.99 -15.91
CA VAL A 91 -2.65 7.96 -16.47
C VAL A 91 -2.38 9.31 -15.81
N LYS A 92 -2.39 10.40 -16.58
CA LYS A 92 -2.28 11.75 -15.99
C LYS A 92 -3.40 11.98 -14.98
N ALA A 93 -3.07 12.63 -13.88
CA ALA A 93 -4.06 12.96 -12.87
C ALA A 93 -5.14 13.88 -13.46
N PRO A 94 -6.43 13.55 -13.30
CA PRO A 94 -7.53 14.31 -13.89
C PRO A 94 -7.68 15.67 -13.20
N GLU A 95 -8.33 16.58 -13.90
CA GLU A 95 -8.79 17.82 -13.33
C GLU A 95 -9.66 17.57 -12.09
N GLY A 96 -9.51 18.40 -11.06
CA GLY A 96 -10.18 18.23 -9.77
C GLY A 96 -9.47 17.27 -8.81
N SER A 97 -8.37 16.64 -9.23
CA SER A 97 -7.52 15.86 -8.30
C SER A 97 -6.51 16.76 -7.58
N VAL A 98 -6.05 16.29 -6.42
CA VAL A 98 -4.97 16.94 -5.64
C VAL A 98 -3.73 17.13 -6.48
N GLU A 99 -3.35 16.10 -7.23
CA GLU A 99 -2.17 16.11 -8.08
C GLU A 99 -2.26 17.12 -9.20
N HIS A 100 -3.44 17.24 -9.83
CA HIS A 100 -3.67 18.22 -10.88
C HIS A 100 -3.60 19.64 -10.32
N ALA A 101 -4.21 19.90 -9.15
CA ALA A 101 -4.18 21.20 -8.51
C ALA A 101 -2.74 21.61 -8.18
N LEU A 102 -1.94 20.74 -7.54
CA LEU A 102 -0.56 21.04 -7.18
C LEU A 102 0.35 21.21 -8.41
N GLN A 103 0.13 20.40 -9.46
CA GLN A 103 0.84 20.56 -10.73
C GLN A 103 0.52 21.90 -11.40
N SER A 104 -0.76 22.32 -11.41
CA SER A 104 -1.20 23.60 -12.00
C SER A 104 -0.64 24.82 -11.27
N MET A 105 -0.29 24.67 -10.00
CA MET A 105 0.43 25.69 -9.22
C MET A 105 1.94 25.75 -9.51
N GLY A 106 2.43 24.89 -10.42
CA GLY A 106 3.85 24.84 -10.82
C GLY A 106 4.76 24.07 -9.86
N HIS A 107 4.20 23.29 -8.94
CA HIS A 107 5.00 22.48 -8.02
C HIS A 107 5.55 21.22 -8.67
N ASN A 108 6.86 20.99 -8.55
CA ASN A 108 7.49 19.72 -8.90
C ASN A 108 7.48 18.73 -7.72
N MET A 109 7.52 19.26 -6.50
CA MET A 109 7.38 18.55 -5.25
C MET A 109 6.69 19.48 -4.25
N ALA A 110 5.75 18.94 -3.48
CA ALA A 110 5.06 19.71 -2.43
C ALA A 110 4.65 18.80 -1.28
N TYR A 111 4.64 19.34 -0.08
CA TYR A 111 4.02 18.70 1.08
C TYR A 111 2.80 19.51 1.49
N LEU A 112 1.65 18.86 1.53
CA LEU A 112 0.38 19.45 1.97
C LEU A 112 -0.02 18.82 3.30
N PRO A 113 0.14 19.53 4.43
CA PRO A 113 -0.34 19.06 5.73
C PRO A 113 -1.86 18.92 5.72
N ALA A 114 -2.37 17.79 6.17
CA ALA A 114 -3.82 17.55 6.19
C ALA A 114 -4.57 18.48 7.15
N GLU A 115 -3.90 19.06 8.14
CA GLU A 115 -4.44 20.07 9.05
C GLU A 115 -4.90 21.35 8.34
N ARG A 116 -4.31 21.65 7.16
CA ARG A 116 -4.70 22.81 6.33
C ARG A 116 -5.94 22.55 5.50
N LEU A 117 -6.45 21.34 5.48
CA LEU A 117 -7.67 20.96 4.79
C LEU A 117 -8.85 21.00 5.77
N ASN A 118 -10.06 21.25 5.26
CA ASN A 118 -11.26 21.16 6.08
C ASN A 118 -11.62 19.69 6.36
N ASN A 119 -12.35 19.44 7.44
CA ASN A 119 -12.79 18.09 7.81
C ASN A 119 -13.76 17.46 6.80
N THR A 120 -14.35 18.29 5.95
CA THR A 120 -15.38 17.89 4.97
C THR A 120 -14.87 17.92 3.53
N ASP A 121 -13.63 18.34 3.29
CA ASP A 121 -13.08 18.38 1.94
C ASP A 121 -12.93 16.97 1.39
N VAL A 122 -13.80 16.63 0.44
CA VAL A 122 -13.71 15.40 -0.32
C VAL A 122 -12.82 15.66 -1.52
N LEU A 123 -11.66 15.06 -1.54
CA LEU A 123 -10.68 15.23 -2.62
C LEU A 123 -10.53 13.94 -3.41
N THR A 124 -10.22 14.10 -4.68
CA THR A 124 -9.81 12.99 -5.56
C THR A 124 -8.28 12.89 -5.53
N MET A 125 -7.76 11.71 -5.29
CA MET A 125 -6.31 11.46 -5.29
C MET A 125 -6.02 10.07 -5.85
N ARG A 126 -4.84 9.92 -6.44
CA ARG A 126 -4.31 8.62 -6.88
C ARG A 126 -4.02 7.72 -5.68
N VAL A 127 -4.62 6.58 -5.68
CA VAL A 127 -4.46 5.57 -4.62
C VAL A 127 -3.83 4.28 -5.15
N LEU A 128 -4.12 3.93 -6.41
CA LEU A 128 -3.58 2.75 -7.08
C LEU A 128 -2.70 3.16 -8.26
N GLY A 129 -1.46 2.70 -8.30
CA GLY A 129 -0.51 3.02 -9.36
C GLY A 129 -0.33 1.92 -10.42
N ASN A 130 -0.91 0.75 -10.21
CA ASN A 130 -0.63 -0.45 -11.01
C ASN A 130 -1.80 -0.93 -11.87
N THR A 131 -2.88 -0.18 -11.96
CA THR A 131 -4.03 -0.48 -12.82
C THR A 131 -4.00 0.40 -14.05
N ASN A 132 -4.36 -0.16 -15.20
CA ASN A 132 -4.35 0.54 -16.48
C ASN A 132 -5.52 1.53 -16.66
N ASP A 133 -6.41 1.69 -15.68
CA ASP A 133 -7.69 2.32 -15.89
C ASP A 133 -7.98 3.47 -14.92
N ASN A 134 -9.16 4.07 -15.11
CA ASN A 134 -9.74 5.14 -14.32
C ASN A 134 -9.89 4.82 -12.81
N TYR A 135 -9.67 3.57 -12.42
CA TYR A 135 -9.68 3.12 -11.02
C TYR A 135 -8.45 3.51 -10.21
N GLN A 136 -7.53 4.29 -10.77
CA GLN A 136 -6.36 4.78 -10.01
C GLN A 136 -6.73 5.86 -9.00
N PHE A 137 -7.85 6.54 -9.18
CA PHE A 137 -8.27 7.70 -8.39
C PHE A 137 -9.48 7.39 -7.54
N PHE A 138 -9.43 7.81 -6.28
CA PHE A 138 -10.52 7.63 -5.34
C PHE A 138 -10.85 8.93 -4.62
N TYR A 139 -12.12 9.07 -4.25
CA TYR A 139 -12.61 10.14 -3.40
C TYR A 139 -12.39 9.80 -1.93
N PHE A 140 -11.89 10.73 -1.17
CA PHE A 140 -11.75 10.56 0.27
C PHE A 140 -11.60 11.91 0.98
N VAL A 141 -11.77 11.90 2.30
CA VAL A 141 -11.49 13.05 3.15
C VAL A 141 -10.08 12.90 3.71
N PRO A 142 -9.06 13.64 3.21
CA PRO A 142 -7.67 13.42 3.58
C PRO A 142 -7.43 13.56 5.07
N LYS A 143 -7.99 14.61 5.70
CA LYS A 143 -7.80 14.90 7.12
C LYS A 143 -8.25 13.77 8.05
N ALA A 144 -9.21 12.95 7.61
CA ALA A 144 -9.67 11.78 8.35
C ALA A 144 -8.78 10.54 8.16
N ARG A 145 -7.83 10.59 7.21
CA ARG A 145 -7.08 9.40 6.79
C ARG A 145 -5.58 9.50 6.92
N VAL A 146 -5.02 10.71 6.84
CA VAL A 146 -3.57 10.94 6.84
C VAL A 146 -3.24 12.26 7.54
N ASP A 147 -1.99 12.44 7.94
CA ASP A 147 -1.49 13.70 8.49
C ASP A 147 -0.94 14.62 7.39
N GLY A 148 -0.64 14.07 6.21
CA GLY A 148 -0.19 14.87 5.09
C GLY A 148 -0.15 14.12 3.78
N ILE A 149 0.01 14.90 2.71
CA ILE A 149 0.16 14.43 1.34
C ILE A 149 1.50 14.93 0.81
N LEU A 150 2.37 14.02 0.38
CA LEU A 150 3.60 14.33 -0.32
C LEU A 150 3.36 14.14 -1.82
N PHE A 151 3.44 15.21 -2.56
CA PHE A 151 3.26 15.27 -4.00
C PHE A 151 4.59 15.27 -4.72
N VAL A 152 4.67 14.51 -5.82
CA VAL A 152 5.77 14.54 -6.79
C VAL A 152 5.17 14.67 -8.18
N SER A 153 5.60 15.65 -8.96
CA SER A 153 5.06 15.92 -10.31
C SER A 153 5.17 14.70 -11.23
N ARG A 154 6.32 14.02 -11.22
CA ARG A 154 6.58 12.89 -12.11
C ARG A 154 7.30 11.77 -11.37
N SER A 155 6.74 10.56 -11.45
CA SER A 155 7.38 9.35 -10.96
C SER A 155 8.18 8.63 -12.05
N GLN A 156 9.22 7.94 -11.62
CA GLN A 156 9.98 7.01 -12.45
C GLN A 156 10.06 5.66 -11.72
N PRO A 157 9.98 4.55 -12.44
CA PRO A 157 10.21 3.26 -11.81
C PRO A 157 11.66 3.19 -11.32
N VAL A 158 11.86 2.54 -10.19
CA VAL A 158 13.20 2.23 -9.70
C VAL A 158 13.92 1.40 -10.78
N GLU A 159 15.15 1.76 -11.10
CA GLU A 159 15.97 0.95 -12.01
C GLU A 159 16.11 -0.46 -11.44
N LYS A 160 15.82 -1.44 -12.27
CA LYS A 160 15.91 -2.83 -11.87
C LYS A 160 17.38 -3.21 -11.73
N SER A 161 17.83 -3.43 -10.52
CA SER A 161 19.05 -4.22 -10.35
C SER A 161 18.75 -5.66 -10.79
N GLN A 162 19.51 -6.19 -11.74
CA GLN A 162 19.39 -7.58 -12.17
C GLN A 162 19.55 -8.55 -10.99
N GLU A 163 20.38 -8.18 -10.03
CA GLU A 163 20.56 -8.93 -8.79
C GLU A 163 19.28 -8.98 -7.95
N ILE A 164 18.61 -7.85 -7.75
CA ILE A 164 17.33 -7.79 -7.00
C ILE A 164 16.26 -8.61 -7.73
N LEU A 165 16.19 -8.51 -9.05
CA LEU A 165 15.25 -9.29 -9.85
C LEU A 165 15.52 -10.79 -9.71
N ASN A 166 16.77 -11.23 -9.81
CA ASN A 166 17.15 -12.63 -9.66
C ASN A 166 16.83 -13.15 -8.25
N ARG A 167 17.12 -12.37 -7.21
CA ARG A 167 16.75 -12.72 -5.82
C ARG A 167 15.24 -12.88 -5.66
N TYR A 168 14.45 -11.96 -6.24
CA TYR A 168 12.99 -12.03 -6.20
C TYR A 168 12.46 -13.27 -6.94
N LEU A 169 12.94 -13.55 -8.15
CA LEU A 169 12.52 -14.71 -8.92
C LEU A 169 12.87 -16.03 -8.20
N ASN A 170 14.06 -16.11 -7.62
CA ASN A 170 14.48 -17.28 -6.82
C ASN A 170 13.58 -17.45 -5.57
N TYR A 171 13.24 -16.36 -4.88
CA TYR A 171 12.32 -16.40 -3.75
C TYR A 171 10.92 -16.87 -4.15
N VAL A 172 10.39 -16.37 -5.27
CA VAL A 172 9.07 -16.76 -5.78
C VAL A 172 9.07 -18.24 -6.14
N ASP A 173 10.10 -18.71 -6.88
CA ASP A 173 10.21 -20.13 -7.26
C ASP A 173 10.29 -21.04 -6.05
N ALA A 174 11.14 -20.73 -5.07
CA ALA A 174 11.25 -21.49 -3.83
C ALA A 174 9.93 -21.50 -3.04
N THR A 175 9.22 -20.38 -3.03
CA THR A 175 7.93 -20.26 -2.35
C THR A 175 6.87 -21.12 -3.04
N VAL A 176 6.77 -21.06 -4.36
CA VAL A 176 5.83 -21.87 -5.15
C VAL A 176 6.11 -23.35 -4.96
N ARG A 177 7.38 -23.78 -5.04
CA ARG A 177 7.77 -25.18 -4.81
C ARG A 177 7.32 -25.65 -3.43
N ARG A 178 7.58 -24.88 -2.38
CA ARG A 178 7.15 -25.20 -1.01
C ARG A 178 5.63 -25.34 -0.89
N TYR A 179 4.85 -24.45 -1.53
CA TYR A 179 3.40 -24.58 -1.53
C TYR A 179 2.91 -25.83 -2.26
N LEU A 180 3.53 -26.18 -3.38
CA LEU A 180 3.20 -27.39 -4.13
C LEU A 180 3.51 -28.65 -3.33
N GLU A 181 4.66 -28.72 -2.66
CA GLU A 181 5.01 -29.87 -1.81
C GLU A 181 4.05 -30.00 -0.62
N ASN A 182 3.71 -28.91 0.05
CA ASN A 182 2.73 -28.91 1.13
C ASN A 182 1.33 -29.36 0.64
N ALA A 183 0.93 -28.95 -0.56
CA ALA A 183 -0.34 -29.35 -1.15
C ALA A 183 -0.35 -30.85 -1.48
N LYS A 184 0.73 -31.35 -2.08
CA LYS A 184 0.89 -32.80 -2.37
C LYS A 184 0.82 -33.63 -1.09
N GLU A 185 1.55 -33.23 -0.06
CA GLU A 185 1.54 -33.91 1.23
C GLU A 185 0.15 -33.91 1.89
N LYS A 186 -0.56 -32.82 1.80
CA LYS A 186 -1.94 -32.72 2.30
C LYS A 186 -2.88 -33.68 1.55
N ILE A 187 -2.75 -33.74 0.22
CA ILE A 187 -3.55 -34.66 -0.60
C ILE A 187 -3.20 -36.11 -0.26
N ARG A 188 -1.91 -36.42 -0.08
CA ARG A 188 -1.47 -37.77 0.33
C ARG A 188 -2.13 -38.20 1.64
N LYS A 189 -2.07 -37.34 2.68
CA LYS A 189 -2.70 -37.59 3.99
C LYS A 189 -4.22 -37.75 3.90
N LEU A 190 -4.89 -37.02 3.04
CA LEU A 190 -6.32 -37.17 2.83
C LEU A 190 -6.68 -38.50 2.21
N ARG A 191 -5.87 -38.99 1.24
CA ARG A 191 -6.06 -40.31 0.64
C ARG A 191 -5.79 -41.45 1.64
N GLU A 192 -4.75 -41.35 2.44
CA GLU A 192 -4.40 -42.34 3.47
C GLU A 192 -5.48 -42.42 4.57
N ASN A 193 -6.15 -41.33 4.87
CA ASN A 193 -7.23 -41.26 5.87
C ASN A 193 -8.60 -41.66 5.31
N GLY A 194 -8.70 -42.27 4.14
CA GLY A 194 -9.93 -42.85 3.62
C GLY A 194 -10.95 -41.87 3.02
N LEU A 195 -10.53 -40.64 2.76
CA LEU A 195 -11.35 -39.70 1.98
C LEU A 195 -11.13 -39.94 0.48
N ASN A 196 -11.53 -41.12 0.02
CA ASN A 196 -11.72 -41.42 -1.39
C ASN A 196 -13.20 -41.23 -1.70
N GLU A 197 -13.59 -40.01 -2.07
CA GLU A 197 -14.80 -39.73 -2.85
C GLU A 197 -14.53 -38.54 -3.76
#